data_0bc4d88646400a3715dbe4bc3cf64d69
#
_entry.id   0bc4d88646400a3715dbe4bc3cf64d69
#
_cell.length_a   1.000
_cell.length_b   1.000
_cell.length_c   1.000
_cell.angle_alpha   90.00
_cell.angle_beta   90.00
_cell.angle_gamma   90.00
#
_symmetry.space_group_name_H-M   'P 1'
#
loop_
_entity.id
_entity.type
_entity.pdbx_description
1 polymer ?
#
loop_
_entity_poly.entity_id
_entity_poly.type
_entity_poly.pdbx_seq_one_letter_code
_entity_poly.pdbx_strand_id
1 'polypeptide(L)'
;MGLLDDPRNLEILAEDNVRTLKIPNAKLTPPVAVILVGIPAAGKSYLVENLTRAFPLAVLSEEEMLKFLAPRISFFERAQEEIFALSLKTIEKLIQRGISCIFDYSVKKREDRALIKQRVEAYGGKFILIHLQVDKEEAYKKLSQLNNEVSRGERKGVIMNKDLFEYEVASTMLPSSAEPSLTFRSGDPESLRTVVDQISRITAR
;
A
#
# COMPACT_ATOMS: atom_id res chain seq x y z
N MET A 1 -11.29 5.39 -24.64
CA MET A 1 -12.04 5.30 -23.38
C MET A 1 -11.60 4.00 -22.74
N GLY A 2 -10.86 4.09 -21.63
CA GLY A 2 -10.33 2.90 -20.94
C GLY A 2 -11.44 2.14 -20.22
N LEU A 3 -11.19 0.87 -19.89
CA LEU A 3 -12.16 0.01 -19.19
C LEU A 3 -12.62 0.63 -17.85
N LEU A 4 -11.73 1.38 -17.17
CA LEU A 4 -11.98 2.03 -15.89
C LEU A 4 -12.51 3.47 -16.00
N ASP A 5 -12.63 4.01 -17.22
CA ASP A 5 -13.23 5.35 -17.44
C ASP A 5 -14.77 5.32 -17.22
N ASP A 6 -15.41 4.13 -17.31
CA ASP A 6 -16.83 3.95 -16.94
C ASP A 6 -16.92 3.58 -15.45
N PRO A 7 -17.57 4.43 -14.61
CA PRO A 7 -17.74 4.16 -13.19
C PRO A 7 -18.43 2.83 -12.87
N ARG A 8 -19.29 2.32 -13.77
CA ARG A 8 -19.96 1.03 -13.60
C ARG A 8 -19.00 -0.14 -13.74
N ASN A 9 -18.09 -0.05 -14.70
CA ASN A 9 -17.04 -1.08 -14.88
C ASN A 9 -16.10 -1.10 -13.69
N LEU A 10 -15.69 0.07 -13.18
CA LEU A 10 -14.85 0.18 -12.00
C LEU A 10 -15.53 -0.42 -10.76
N GLU A 11 -16.85 -0.19 -10.61
CA GLU A 11 -17.65 -0.75 -9.50
C GLU A 11 -17.66 -2.29 -9.55
N ILE A 12 -17.88 -2.87 -10.73
CA ILE A 12 -17.89 -4.32 -10.94
C ILE A 12 -16.50 -4.92 -10.69
N LEU A 13 -15.46 -4.31 -11.25
CA LEU A 13 -14.08 -4.78 -11.10
C LEU A 13 -13.60 -4.71 -9.65
N ALA A 14 -13.97 -3.68 -8.92
CA ALA A 14 -13.64 -3.58 -7.50
C ALA A 14 -14.35 -4.66 -6.67
N GLU A 15 -15.61 -4.98 -7.02
CA GLU A 15 -16.36 -6.07 -6.40
C GLU A 15 -15.69 -7.42 -6.66
N ASP A 16 -15.30 -7.68 -7.90
CA ASP A 16 -14.60 -8.90 -8.27
C ASP A 16 -13.23 -8.98 -7.61
N ASN A 17 -12.50 -7.85 -7.52
CA ASN A 17 -11.22 -7.79 -6.84
C ASN A 17 -11.37 -8.13 -5.35
N VAL A 18 -12.37 -7.57 -4.64
CA VAL A 18 -12.64 -7.94 -3.24
C VAL A 18 -12.83 -9.44 -3.05
N ARG A 19 -13.47 -10.13 -4.01
CA ARG A 19 -13.67 -11.59 -3.94
C ARG A 19 -12.38 -12.40 -4.07
N THR A 20 -11.34 -11.82 -4.67
CA THR A 20 -10.02 -12.48 -4.78
C THR A 20 -9.16 -12.31 -3.53
N LEU A 21 -9.49 -11.33 -2.68
CA LEU A 21 -8.70 -11.04 -1.48
C LEU A 21 -8.91 -12.07 -0.38
N LYS A 22 -7.84 -12.35 0.35
CA LYS A 22 -7.92 -13.10 1.60
C LYS A 22 -8.46 -12.20 2.70
N ILE A 23 -9.75 -12.32 2.98
CA ILE A 23 -10.43 -11.53 4.00
C ILE A 23 -10.27 -12.21 5.38
N PRO A 24 -9.75 -11.49 6.40
CA PRO A 24 -9.69 -12.00 7.77
C PRO A 24 -11.10 -12.20 8.37
N ASN A 25 -11.26 -13.23 9.19
CA ASN A 25 -12.52 -13.47 9.91
C ASN A 25 -12.79 -12.45 11.01
N ALA A 26 -11.75 -12.01 11.72
CA ALA A 26 -11.85 -10.96 12.73
C ALA A 26 -11.93 -9.57 12.07
N LYS A 27 -12.52 -8.62 12.77
CA LYS A 27 -12.68 -7.24 12.32
C LYS A 27 -12.21 -6.27 13.39
N LEU A 28 -11.65 -5.15 12.96
CA LEU A 28 -11.42 -3.98 13.82
C LEU A 28 -12.64 -3.07 13.78
N THR A 29 -12.91 -2.39 14.88
CA THR A 29 -14.01 -1.42 14.98
C THR A 29 -13.48 -0.13 15.59
N PRO A 30 -13.48 0.99 14.86
CA PRO A 30 -13.84 1.11 13.44
C PRO A 30 -12.85 0.40 12.48
N PRO A 31 -13.25 0.10 11.22
CA PRO A 31 -12.32 -0.46 10.24
C PRO A 31 -11.22 0.55 9.89
N VAL A 32 -10.03 0.04 9.58
CA VAL A 32 -8.89 0.89 9.25
C VAL A 32 -8.36 0.61 7.85
N ALA A 33 -7.90 1.66 7.17
CA ALA A 33 -7.07 1.54 5.96
C ALA A 33 -5.66 2.02 6.28
N VAL A 34 -4.69 1.12 6.21
CA VAL A 34 -3.28 1.40 6.42
C VAL A 34 -2.64 1.68 5.07
N ILE A 35 -2.10 2.89 4.92
CA ILE A 35 -1.46 3.37 3.70
C ILE A 35 0.01 3.62 3.96
N LEU A 36 0.85 3.20 3.03
CA LEU A 36 2.29 3.26 3.16
C LEU A 36 2.89 4.31 2.23
N VAL A 37 3.91 5.01 2.69
CA VAL A 37 4.74 5.90 1.88
C VAL A 37 6.21 5.75 2.27
N GLY A 38 7.07 5.62 1.28
CA GLY A 38 8.51 5.48 1.47
C GLY A 38 9.19 5.08 0.17
N ILE A 39 10.49 5.33 0.10
CA ILE A 39 11.33 5.02 -1.06
C ILE A 39 11.48 3.49 -1.25
N PRO A 40 11.95 3.02 -2.42
CA PRO A 40 12.25 1.60 -2.61
C PRO A 40 13.21 1.06 -1.53
N ALA A 41 13.05 -0.20 -1.17
CA ALA A 41 13.81 -0.91 -0.14
C ALA A 41 13.70 -0.34 1.31
N ALA A 42 12.77 0.57 1.59
CA ALA A 42 12.51 1.10 2.95
C ALA A 42 11.88 0.07 3.92
N GLY A 43 11.63 -1.17 3.49
CA GLY A 43 11.13 -2.22 4.37
C GLY A 43 9.61 -2.42 4.35
N LYS A 44 8.91 -2.00 3.27
CA LYS A 44 7.44 -2.15 3.12
C LYS A 44 6.98 -3.59 3.38
N SER A 45 7.51 -4.57 2.67
CA SER A 45 7.07 -5.97 2.80
C SER A 45 7.27 -6.52 4.22
N TYR A 46 8.36 -6.15 4.89
CA TYR A 46 8.59 -6.51 6.29
C TYR A 46 7.50 -5.91 7.21
N LEU A 47 7.16 -4.64 7.00
CA LEU A 47 6.11 -3.98 7.79
C LEU A 47 4.74 -4.60 7.53
N VAL A 48 4.38 -4.84 6.26
CA VAL A 48 3.11 -5.49 5.87
C VAL A 48 2.97 -6.86 6.55
N GLU A 49 4.00 -7.69 6.48
CA GLU A 49 4.02 -9.01 7.11
C GLU A 49 3.78 -8.95 8.63
N ASN A 50 4.46 -8.03 9.32
CA ASN A 50 4.30 -7.88 10.76
C ASN A 50 2.94 -7.29 11.15
N LEU A 51 2.43 -6.32 10.41
CA LEU A 51 1.11 -5.75 10.69
C LEU A 51 -0.03 -6.74 10.42
N THR A 52 0.09 -7.60 9.40
CA THR A 52 -0.92 -8.62 9.11
C THR A 52 -0.89 -9.80 10.09
N ARG A 53 0.23 -10.01 10.79
CA ARG A 53 0.29 -10.93 11.94
C ARG A 53 -0.36 -10.34 13.19
N ALA A 54 -0.24 -9.02 13.38
CA ALA A 54 -0.75 -8.34 14.58
C ALA A 54 -2.23 -7.94 14.45
N PHE A 55 -2.71 -7.65 13.24
CA PHE A 55 -4.04 -7.13 12.99
C PHE A 55 -4.74 -7.88 11.85
N PRO A 56 -6.07 -8.00 11.90
CA PRO A 56 -6.87 -8.61 10.84
C PRO A 56 -7.01 -7.64 9.66
N LEU A 57 -6.00 -7.57 8.81
CA LEU A 57 -5.92 -6.69 7.64
C LEU A 57 -6.00 -7.53 6.35
N ALA A 58 -6.90 -7.16 5.45
CA ALA A 58 -6.84 -7.62 4.06
C ALA A 58 -5.69 -6.90 3.35
N VAL A 59 -4.86 -7.63 2.60
CA VAL A 59 -3.73 -7.06 1.87
C VAL A 59 -4.15 -6.75 0.44
N LEU A 60 -3.99 -5.49 0.03
CA LEU A 60 -4.09 -5.07 -1.36
C LEU A 60 -2.67 -4.86 -1.87
N SER A 61 -2.15 -5.75 -2.70
CA SER A 61 -0.81 -5.61 -3.27
C SER A 61 -0.86 -5.12 -4.72
N GLU A 62 0.12 -4.28 -5.09
CA GLU A 62 0.27 -3.80 -6.46
C GLU A 62 0.45 -4.96 -7.45
N GLU A 63 1.24 -5.97 -7.07
CA GLU A 63 1.50 -7.14 -7.92
C GLU A 63 0.21 -7.91 -8.23
N GLU A 64 -0.64 -8.13 -7.24
CA GLU A 64 -1.91 -8.84 -7.44
C GLU A 64 -2.92 -7.99 -8.20
N MET A 65 -2.94 -6.67 -7.97
CA MET A 65 -3.75 -5.75 -8.77
C MET A 65 -3.33 -5.75 -10.24
N LEU A 66 -2.02 -5.74 -10.52
CA LEU A 66 -1.49 -5.86 -11.88
C LEU A 66 -1.91 -7.19 -12.52
N LYS A 67 -1.76 -8.31 -11.82
CA LYS A 67 -2.21 -9.62 -12.31
C LYS A 67 -3.71 -9.67 -12.58
N PHE A 68 -4.50 -9.04 -11.73
CA PHE A 68 -5.95 -8.96 -11.89
C PHE A 68 -6.34 -8.11 -13.10
N LEU A 69 -5.65 -6.98 -13.32
CA LEU A 69 -5.93 -6.06 -14.43
C LEU A 69 -5.36 -6.53 -15.77
N ALA A 70 -4.20 -7.18 -15.78
CA ALA A 70 -3.45 -7.54 -17.01
C ALA A 70 -4.30 -8.19 -18.12
N PRO A 71 -5.24 -9.12 -17.84
CA PRO A 71 -6.11 -9.69 -18.87
C PRO A 71 -7.19 -8.72 -19.36
N ARG A 72 -7.39 -7.59 -18.70
CA ARG A 72 -8.53 -6.69 -18.86
C ARG A 72 -8.17 -5.33 -19.46
N ILE A 73 -6.89 -4.96 -19.44
CA ILE A 73 -6.39 -3.67 -19.93
C ILE A 73 -5.48 -3.85 -21.15
N SER A 74 -5.69 -3.01 -22.16
CA SER A 74 -4.98 -3.12 -23.44
C SER A 74 -3.65 -2.39 -23.50
N PHE A 75 -3.33 -1.49 -22.56
CA PHE A 75 -2.14 -0.63 -22.60
C PHE A 75 -1.51 -0.43 -21.23
N PHE A 76 -0.22 -0.76 -21.12
CA PHE A 76 0.60 -0.56 -19.91
C PHE A 76 0.86 0.92 -19.56
N GLU A 77 0.66 1.85 -20.50
CA GLU A 77 0.97 3.28 -20.30
C GLU A 77 0.11 3.95 -19.21
N ARG A 78 -1.09 3.42 -18.93
CA ARG A 78 -1.99 3.94 -17.89
C ARG A 78 -2.13 3.01 -16.70
N ALA A 79 -1.30 1.97 -16.61
CA ALA A 79 -1.45 0.93 -15.60
C ALA A 79 -1.42 1.48 -14.16
N GLN A 80 -0.59 2.48 -13.87
CA GLN A 80 -0.51 3.06 -12.52
C GLN A 80 -1.78 3.82 -12.13
N GLU A 81 -2.39 4.57 -13.06
CA GLU A 81 -3.65 5.28 -12.81
C GLU A 81 -4.80 4.29 -12.63
N GLU A 82 -4.83 3.24 -13.42
CA GLU A 82 -5.84 2.19 -13.36
C GLU A 82 -5.72 1.35 -12.08
N ILE A 83 -4.49 0.99 -11.68
CA ILE A 83 -4.23 0.34 -10.39
C ILE A 83 -4.70 1.22 -9.24
N PHE A 84 -4.38 2.51 -9.27
CA PHE A 84 -4.80 3.42 -8.22
C PHE A 84 -6.33 3.55 -8.15
N ALA A 85 -7.01 3.73 -9.27
CA ALA A 85 -8.46 3.84 -9.33
C ALA A 85 -9.16 2.58 -8.79
N LEU A 86 -8.69 1.39 -9.22
CA LEU A 86 -9.20 0.11 -8.72
C LEU A 86 -8.92 -0.08 -7.23
N SER A 87 -7.71 0.26 -6.79
CA SER A 87 -7.33 0.15 -5.38
C SER A 87 -8.18 1.04 -4.50
N LEU A 88 -8.38 2.30 -4.89
CA LEU A 88 -9.24 3.24 -4.19
C LEU A 88 -10.66 2.70 -4.03
N LYS A 89 -11.23 2.19 -5.13
CA LYS A 89 -12.59 1.64 -5.10
C LYS A 89 -12.68 0.35 -4.30
N THR A 90 -11.65 -0.49 -4.35
CA THR A 90 -11.56 -1.71 -3.53
C THR A 90 -11.47 -1.37 -2.03
N ILE A 91 -10.66 -0.36 -1.66
CA ILE A 91 -10.56 0.14 -0.28
C ILE A 91 -11.94 0.64 0.20
N GLU A 92 -12.65 1.45 -0.59
CA GLU A 92 -14.00 1.90 -0.27
C GLU A 92 -14.93 0.72 0.09
N LYS A 93 -14.95 -0.31 -0.77
CA LYS A 93 -15.80 -1.49 -0.56
C LYS A 93 -15.43 -2.28 0.69
N LEU A 94 -14.15 -2.42 0.98
CA LEU A 94 -13.69 -3.09 2.20
C LEU A 94 -14.14 -2.32 3.45
N ILE A 95 -13.92 -1.01 3.48
CA ILE A 95 -14.31 -0.16 4.61
C ILE A 95 -15.83 -0.17 4.81
N GLN A 96 -16.63 -0.07 3.75
CA GLN A 96 -18.10 -0.18 3.82
C GLN A 96 -18.57 -1.50 4.45
N ARG A 97 -17.82 -2.58 4.28
CA ARG A 97 -18.09 -3.91 4.85
C ARG A 97 -17.52 -4.11 6.26
N GLY A 98 -16.91 -3.06 6.83
CA GLY A 98 -16.22 -3.15 8.13
C GLY A 98 -14.93 -3.97 8.06
N ILE A 99 -14.30 -4.10 6.89
CA ILE A 99 -13.06 -4.87 6.69
C ILE A 99 -11.89 -3.91 6.65
N SER A 100 -10.95 -4.12 7.56
CA SER A 100 -9.70 -3.35 7.59
C SER A 100 -8.72 -3.86 6.53
N CYS A 101 -7.92 -2.97 5.97
CA CYS A 101 -6.97 -3.31 4.93
C CYS A 101 -5.64 -2.59 5.05
N ILE A 102 -4.63 -3.14 4.41
CA ILE A 102 -3.34 -2.51 4.18
C ILE A 102 -3.04 -2.49 2.68
N PHE A 103 -2.63 -1.34 2.17
CA PHE A 103 -2.24 -1.20 0.78
C PHE A 103 -0.72 -1.38 0.67
N ASP A 104 -0.29 -2.56 0.20
CA ASP A 104 1.13 -2.91 -0.03
C ASP A 104 1.64 -2.26 -1.32
N TYR A 105 1.63 -0.95 -1.30
CA TYR A 105 2.10 -0.05 -2.33
C TYR A 105 2.57 1.26 -1.69
N SER A 106 3.54 1.93 -2.31
CA SER A 106 3.95 3.27 -1.85
C SER A 106 3.09 4.33 -2.53
N VAL A 107 2.12 4.89 -1.79
CA VAL A 107 1.30 5.99 -2.31
C VAL A 107 2.12 7.29 -2.27
N LYS A 108 2.81 7.56 -3.38
CA LYS A 108 3.82 8.61 -3.50
C LYS A 108 3.24 10.02 -3.49
N LYS A 109 2.11 10.24 -4.17
CA LYS A 109 1.49 11.55 -4.32
C LYS A 109 0.65 11.89 -3.09
N ARG A 110 0.76 13.13 -2.63
CA ARG A 110 -0.02 13.62 -1.48
C ARG A 110 -1.51 13.68 -1.80
N GLU A 111 -1.84 14.06 -3.02
CA GLU A 111 -3.22 14.15 -3.51
C GLU A 111 -3.92 12.79 -3.45
N ASP A 112 -3.21 11.72 -3.86
CA ASP A 112 -3.72 10.35 -3.83
C ASP A 112 -3.99 9.90 -2.38
N ARG A 113 -3.07 10.20 -1.45
CA ARG A 113 -3.25 9.90 -0.02
C ARG A 113 -4.42 10.68 0.58
N ALA A 114 -4.57 11.95 0.22
CA ALA A 114 -5.69 12.79 0.66
C ALA A 114 -7.03 12.24 0.14
N LEU A 115 -7.08 11.78 -1.11
CA LEU A 115 -8.27 11.17 -1.71
C LEU A 115 -8.63 9.87 -1.00
N ILE A 116 -7.66 8.98 -0.75
CA ILE A 116 -7.90 7.74 0.00
C ILE A 116 -8.45 8.08 1.40
N LYS A 117 -7.81 9.03 2.11
CA LYS A 117 -8.27 9.48 3.42
C LYS A 117 -9.72 9.92 3.41
N GLN A 118 -10.06 10.82 2.48
CA GLN A 118 -11.42 11.33 2.32
C GLN A 118 -12.43 10.19 2.13
N ARG A 119 -12.11 9.21 1.27
CA ARG A 119 -12.99 8.07 0.99
C ARG A 119 -13.15 7.14 2.18
N VAL A 120 -12.06 6.83 2.87
CA VAL A 120 -12.08 5.98 4.08
C VAL A 120 -12.93 6.62 5.18
N GLU A 121 -12.73 7.92 5.45
CA GLU A 121 -13.46 8.65 6.49
C GLU A 121 -14.95 8.84 6.15
N ALA A 122 -15.28 9.02 4.86
CA ALA A 122 -16.68 9.12 4.40
C ALA A 122 -17.50 7.86 4.70
N TYR A 123 -16.86 6.71 4.81
CA TYR A 123 -17.50 5.43 5.15
C TYR A 123 -17.26 5.00 6.61
N GLY A 124 -16.88 5.93 7.48
CA GLY A 124 -16.71 5.68 8.91
C GLY A 124 -15.43 4.89 9.29
N GLY A 125 -14.52 4.70 8.34
CA GLY A 125 -13.22 4.07 8.61
C GLY A 125 -12.20 5.06 9.17
N LYS A 126 -11.07 4.54 9.63
CA LYS A 126 -9.89 5.31 10.05
C LYS A 126 -8.79 5.17 9.01
N PHE A 127 -8.25 6.29 8.57
CA PHE A 127 -7.08 6.35 7.71
C PHE A 127 -5.81 6.40 8.57
N ILE A 128 -4.87 5.50 8.30
CA ILE A 128 -3.57 5.45 8.99
C ILE A 128 -2.48 5.51 7.93
N LEU A 129 -1.72 6.61 7.93
CA LEU A 129 -0.55 6.76 7.08
C LEU A 129 0.71 6.33 7.84
N ILE A 130 1.53 5.49 7.23
CA ILE A 130 2.84 5.11 7.78
C ILE A 130 3.94 5.56 6.83
N HIS A 131 4.82 6.42 7.33
CA HIS A 131 6.01 6.84 6.64
C HIS A 131 7.18 5.89 6.97
N LEU A 132 7.64 5.16 5.97
CA LEU A 132 8.79 4.29 6.08
C LEU A 132 10.07 5.13 5.86
N GLN A 133 10.78 5.39 6.95
CA GLN A 133 12.02 6.17 6.94
C GLN A 133 13.23 5.25 6.78
N VAL A 134 14.08 5.59 5.85
CA VAL A 134 15.37 4.96 5.63
C VAL A 134 16.29 6.00 4.98
N ASP A 135 17.58 5.92 5.28
CA ASP A 135 18.59 6.68 4.54
C ASP A 135 18.66 6.20 3.08
N LYS A 136 18.83 7.14 2.14
CA LYS A 136 18.84 6.85 0.71
C LYS A 136 19.97 5.91 0.32
N GLU A 137 21.16 6.08 0.91
CA GLU A 137 22.32 5.22 0.60
C GLU A 137 22.13 3.82 1.17
N GLU A 138 21.58 3.73 2.38
CA GLU A 138 21.20 2.46 3.01
C GLU A 138 20.15 1.72 2.17
N ALA A 139 19.11 2.44 1.73
CA ALA A 139 18.08 1.90 0.86
C ALA A 139 18.65 1.36 -0.46
N TYR A 140 19.57 2.10 -1.10
CA TYR A 140 20.21 1.69 -2.33
C TYR A 140 21.11 0.46 -2.13
N LYS A 141 21.87 0.40 -1.03
CA LYS A 141 22.67 -0.78 -0.68
C LYS A 141 21.79 -2.02 -0.50
N LYS A 142 20.68 -1.89 0.21
CA LYS A 142 19.69 -2.97 0.40
C LYS A 142 19.05 -3.38 -0.92
N LEU A 143 18.69 -2.42 -1.77
CA LEU A 143 18.16 -2.70 -3.11
C LEU A 143 19.15 -3.53 -3.95
N SER A 144 20.46 -3.19 -3.90
CA SER A 144 21.49 -3.92 -4.61
C SER A 144 21.60 -5.40 -4.14
N GLN A 145 21.43 -5.65 -2.85
CA GLN A 145 21.34 -7.01 -2.31
C GLN A 145 20.12 -7.76 -2.83
N LEU A 146 18.93 -7.11 -2.80
CA LEU A 146 17.69 -7.68 -3.33
C LEU A 146 17.78 -7.99 -4.83
N ASN A 147 18.38 -7.10 -5.62
CA ASN A 147 18.64 -7.34 -7.05
C ASN A 147 19.50 -8.57 -7.28
N ASN A 148 20.54 -8.78 -6.45
CA ASN A 148 21.39 -9.97 -6.53
C ASN A 148 20.62 -11.26 -6.19
N GLU A 149 19.74 -11.24 -5.18
CA GLU A 149 18.87 -12.38 -4.84
C GLU A 149 17.94 -12.73 -6.01
N VAL A 150 17.34 -11.69 -6.65
CA VAL A 150 16.49 -11.88 -7.84
C VAL A 150 17.30 -12.46 -9.00
N SER A 151 18.50 -11.93 -9.26
CA SER A 151 19.38 -12.41 -10.34
C SER A 151 19.80 -13.87 -10.17
N ARG A 152 19.91 -14.35 -8.92
CA ARG A 152 20.25 -15.75 -8.61
C ARG A 152 19.01 -16.66 -8.56
N GLY A 153 17.82 -16.12 -8.75
CA GLY A 153 16.56 -16.87 -8.62
C GLY A 153 16.20 -17.23 -7.18
N GLU A 154 16.89 -16.68 -6.18
CA GLU A 154 16.62 -16.89 -4.75
C GLU A 154 15.39 -16.13 -4.29
N ARG A 155 14.99 -15.12 -5.06
CA ARG A 155 13.84 -14.25 -4.79
C ARG A 155 13.07 -13.95 -6.07
N LYS A 156 11.74 -13.88 -5.97
CA LYS A 156 10.88 -13.31 -7.03
C LYS A 156 10.90 -11.80 -6.93
N GLY A 157 10.93 -11.12 -8.06
CA GLY A 157 10.85 -9.65 -8.12
C GLY A 157 11.39 -9.11 -9.44
N VAL A 158 11.40 -7.78 -9.54
CA VAL A 158 11.94 -7.06 -10.71
C VAL A 158 13.24 -6.39 -10.27
N ILE A 159 14.26 -6.48 -11.11
CA ILE A 159 15.54 -5.79 -10.90
C ILE A 159 15.32 -4.31 -11.15
N MET A 160 15.64 -3.49 -10.16
CA MET A 160 15.57 -2.04 -10.26
C MET A 160 16.99 -1.47 -10.38
N ASN A 161 17.28 -0.83 -11.51
CA ASN A 161 18.58 -0.17 -11.71
C ASN A 161 18.65 1.17 -10.93
N LYS A 162 19.83 1.81 -10.95
CA LYS A 162 20.08 3.04 -10.21
C LYS A 162 19.21 4.20 -10.70
N ASP A 163 19.03 4.34 -12.01
CA ASP A 163 18.28 5.46 -12.58
C ASP A 163 16.79 5.37 -12.20
N LEU A 164 16.23 4.17 -12.23
CA LEU A 164 14.86 3.93 -11.78
C LEU A 164 14.74 4.15 -10.27
N PHE A 165 15.72 3.75 -9.46
CA PHE A 165 15.73 4.04 -8.03
C PHE A 165 15.74 5.54 -7.75
N GLU A 166 16.61 6.30 -8.43
CA GLU A 166 16.67 7.76 -8.29
C GLU A 166 15.35 8.44 -8.70
N TYR A 167 14.75 7.99 -9.79
CA TYR A 167 13.45 8.46 -10.23
C TYR A 167 12.35 8.17 -9.18
N GLU A 168 12.33 6.96 -8.64
CA GLU A 168 11.38 6.56 -7.60
C GLU A 168 11.54 7.39 -6.31
N VAL A 169 12.79 7.66 -5.91
CA VAL A 169 13.09 8.53 -4.76
C VAL A 169 12.60 9.95 -5.03
N ALA A 170 12.93 10.53 -6.19
CA ALA A 170 12.57 11.90 -6.56
C ALA A 170 11.06 12.09 -6.70
N SER A 171 10.33 11.05 -7.17
CA SER A 171 8.87 11.08 -7.33
C SER A 171 8.09 10.85 -6.03
N THR A 172 8.76 10.45 -4.94
CA THR A 172 8.10 10.17 -3.66
C THR A 172 7.95 11.45 -2.82
N MET A 173 6.73 11.95 -2.71
CA MET A 173 6.39 13.08 -1.85
C MET A 173 6.23 12.59 -0.40
N LEU A 174 7.23 12.86 0.43
CA LEU A 174 7.19 12.49 1.86
C LEU A 174 6.08 13.27 2.60
N PRO A 175 5.50 12.71 3.68
CA PRO A 175 4.52 13.41 4.50
C PRO A 175 5.09 14.68 5.10
N SER A 176 4.28 15.73 5.14
CA SER A 176 4.63 16.99 5.82
C SER A 176 4.01 17.04 7.21
N SER A 177 4.33 18.08 7.97
CA SER A 177 3.72 18.34 9.29
C SER A 177 2.19 18.47 9.24
N ALA A 178 1.64 18.86 8.08
CA ALA A 178 0.19 18.93 7.86
C ALA A 178 -0.45 17.57 7.51
N GLU A 179 0.34 16.51 7.34
CA GLU A 179 -0.10 15.16 7.00
C GLU A 179 0.31 14.19 8.12
N PRO A 180 -0.51 14.03 9.18
CA PRO A 180 -0.18 13.18 10.30
C PRO A 180 0.13 11.74 9.85
N SER A 181 1.28 11.23 10.25
CA SER A 181 1.74 9.89 9.89
C SER A 181 2.47 9.23 11.05
N LEU A 182 2.37 7.91 11.14
CA LEU A 182 3.24 7.11 11.97
C LEU A 182 4.59 6.95 11.28
N THR A 183 5.65 6.84 12.04
CA THR A 183 6.99 6.63 11.49
C THR A 183 7.43 5.20 11.75
N PHE A 184 7.88 4.51 10.70
CA PHE A 184 8.53 3.22 10.79
C PHE A 184 9.96 3.29 10.25
N ARG A 185 10.92 2.73 10.99
CA ARG A 185 12.30 2.57 10.56
C ARG A 185 12.64 1.11 10.44
N SER A 186 13.06 0.69 9.25
CA SER A 186 13.48 -0.70 9.01
C SER A 186 14.73 -1.02 9.84
N GLY A 187 14.71 -2.21 10.48
CA GLY A 187 15.82 -2.63 11.34
C GLY A 187 15.75 -2.12 12.78
N ASP A 188 14.76 -1.30 13.11
CA ASP A 188 14.50 -0.81 14.47
C ASP A 188 13.26 -1.52 15.06
N PRO A 189 13.43 -2.49 15.99
CA PRO A 189 12.31 -3.21 16.61
C PRO A 189 11.39 -2.30 17.43
N GLU A 190 11.92 -1.25 18.06
CA GLU A 190 11.11 -0.30 18.83
C GLU A 190 10.21 0.53 17.94
N SER A 191 10.67 0.86 16.73
CA SER A 191 9.86 1.53 15.72
C SER A 191 8.64 0.68 15.31
N LEU A 192 8.83 -0.62 15.08
CA LEU A 192 7.73 -1.54 14.79
C LEU A 192 6.74 -1.61 15.95
N ARG A 193 7.24 -1.78 17.18
CA ARG A 193 6.42 -1.84 18.39
C ARG A 193 5.59 -0.56 18.54
N THR A 194 6.22 0.60 18.36
CA THR A 194 5.53 1.89 18.44
C THR A 194 4.38 1.98 17.42
N VAL A 195 4.60 1.54 16.17
CA VAL A 195 3.55 1.51 15.14
C VAL A 195 2.40 0.58 15.55
N VAL A 196 2.70 -0.63 16.02
CA VAL A 196 1.68 -1.59 16.49
C VAL A 196 0.88 -1.02 17.65
N ASP A 197 1.54 -0.44 18.66
CA ASP A 197 0.88 0.15 19.84
C ASP A 197 -0.03 1.32 19.44
N GLN A 198 0.40 2.17 18.50
CA GLN A 198 -0.40 3.29 18.04
C GLN A 198 -1.61 2.85 17.22
N ILE A 199 -1.47 1.85 16.34
CA ILE A 199 -2.61 1.25 15.63
C ILE A 199 -3.59 0.64 16.64
N SER A 200 -3.10 -0.10 17.64
CA SER A 200 -3.94 -0.69 18.69
C SER A 200 -4.75 0.37 19.43
N ARG A 201 -4.16 1.50 19.78
CA ARG A 201 -4.87 2.62 20.45
C ARG A 201 -5.93 3.28 19.55
N ILE A 202 -5.70 3.34 18.25
CA ILE A 202 -6.67 3.91 17.28
C ILE A 202 -7.88 2.97 17.13
N THR A 203 -7.66 1.67 17.22
CA THR A 203 -8.67 0.62 17.00
C THR A 203 -9.35 0.12 18.27
N ALA A 204 -8.84 0.47 19.47
CA ALA A 204 -9.42 0.10 20.76
C ALA A 204 -10.49 1.07 21.27
N ARG A 205 -10.84 2.09 20.50
CA ARG A 205 -11.87 3.11 20.80
C ARG A 205 -13.11 2.88 19.99
#